data_271a5dc3d83d0b672a55933420c2d7b2
#
_entry.id   271a5dc3d83d0b672a55933420c2d7b2
#
_cell.length_a   1.000
_cell.length_b   1.000
_cell.length_c   1.000
_cell.angle_alpha   90.00
_cell.angle_beta   90.00
_cell.angle_gamma   90.00
#
_symmetry.space_group_name_H-M   'P 1'
#
loop_
_entity.id
_entity.type
_entity.pdbx_description
1 polymer ?
#
loop_
_entity_poly.entity_id
_entity_poly.type
_entity_poly.pdbx_seq_one_letter_code
_entity_poly.pdbx_strand_id
1 'polypeptide(L)'
;MPTPIIWFLMALALSLPLCVPSKAVAGAHALELALETCNNTEAFAKFVIEKRNGARPFSYYNRIELGSPAAWEIIMDAYEARIVTGFEEKQNLALEFSQKWFEQCVALSCSGFWENLEADLQRVWSD
;
A
#
# COMPACT_ATOMS: atom_id res chain seq x y z
N MET A 1 -5.52 28.08 26.13
CA MET A 1 -6.63 27.16 26.14
C MET A 1 -6.30 25.94 25.29
N PRO A 2 -6.11 24.76 25.91
CA PRO A 2 -5.72 23.55 25.16
C PRO A 2 -6.87 22.78 24.54
N THR A 3 -8.07 23.35 24.58
CA THR A 3 -9.29 22.66 24.10
C THR A 3 -9.28 22.21 22.64
N PRO A 4 -8.72 22.94 21.66
CA PRO A 4 -8.75 22.48 20.26
C PRO A 4 -7.90 21.22 20.01
N ILE A 5 -6.83 21.06 20.75
CA ILE A 5 -5.91 19.93 20.58
C ILE A 5 -6.56 18.65 21.13
N ILE A 6 -7.28 18.75 22.23
CA ILE A 6 -7.98 17.61 22.84
C ILE A 6 -9.08 17.10 21.93
N TRP A 7 -9.81 17.99 21.28
CA TRP A 7 -10.86 17.63 20.33
C TRP A 7 -10.29 16.93 19.10
N PHE A 8 -9.13 17.39 18.65
CA PHE A 8 -8.47 16.78 17.49
C PHE A 8 -8.00 15.36 17.80
N LEU A 9 -7.45 15.17 19.00
CA LEU A 9 -7.01 13.85 19.45
C LEU A 9 -8.18 12.88 19.65
N MET A 10 -9.32 13.38 20.11
CA MET A 10 -10.51 12.56 20.25
C MET A 10 -11.10 12.14 18.90
N ALA A 11 -11.08 13.03 17.91
CA ALA A 11 -11.54 12.71 16.57
C ALA A 11 -10.68 11.61 15.93
N LEU A 12 -9.37 11.66 16.13
CA LEU A 12 -8.44 10.63 15.67
C LEU A 12 -8.69 9.30 16.39
N ALA A 13 -8.93 9.33 17.68
CA ALA A 13 -9.21 8.12 18.46
C ALA A 13 -10.52 7.47 18.07
N LEU A 14 -11.50 8.25 17.62
CA LEU A 14 -12.79 7.74 17.18
C LEU A 14 -12.75 7.15 15.77
N SER A 15 -11.82 7.58 14.91
CA SER A 15 -11.69 7.00 13.58
C SER A 15 -10.93 5.67 13.58
N LEU A 16 -10.01 5.46 14.53
CA LEU A 16 -9.25 4.23 14.66
C LEU A 16 -10.09 2.98 14.95
N PRO A 17 -11.09 3.01 15.85
CA PRO A 17 -11.92 1.83 16.12
C PRO A 17 -12.73 1.34 14.93
N LEU A 18 -13.02 2.21 13.97
CA LEU A 18 -13.76 1.82 12.76
C LEU A 18 -12.91 0.95 11.84
N CYS A 19 -11.60 1.02 11.97
CA CYS A 19 -10.66 0.21 11.22
C CYS A 19 -10.29 -1.11 11.89
N VAL A 20 -10.61 -1.28 13.15
CA VAL A 20 -10.34 -2.55 13.83
C VAL A 20 -11.52 -3.48 13.57
N PRO A 21 -11.30 -4.65 12.91
CA PRO A 21 -12.37 -5.63 12.79
C PRO A 21 -12.84 -5.99 14.19
N SER A 22 -14.09 -5.70 14.48
CA SER A 22 -14.67 -5.91 15.81
C SER A 22 -14.83 -7.39 16.17
N LYS A 23 -14.11 -8.28 15.50
CA LYS A 23 -14.29 -9.71 15.64
C LYS A 23 -13.07 -10.38 16.19
N ALA A 24 -12.93 -10.29 17.50
CA ALA A 24 -11.95 -11.07 18.22
C ALA A 24 -12.11 -12.58 17.99
N VAL A 25 -13.31 -13.03 17.63
CA VAL A 25 -13.63 -14.44 17.44
C VAL A 25 -13.01 -15.02 16.17
N ALA A 26 -12.82 -14.19 15.14
CA ALA A 26 -12.19 -14.63 13.90
C ALA A 26 -10.73 -14.18 13.81
N GLY A 27 -10.13 -13.80 14.95
CA GLY A 27 -8.86 -13.09 15.02
C GLY A 27 -7.71 -13.75 14.27
N ALA A 28 -7.53 -15.07 14.45
CA ALA A 28 -6.41 -15.75 13.80
C ALA A 28 -6.57 -15.84 12.30
N HIS A 29 -7.78 -16.17 11.81
CA HIS A 29 -8.05 -16.28 10.39
C HIS A 29 -8.07 -14.91 9.71
N ALA A 30 -8.69 -13.94 10.38
CA ALA A 30 -8.71 -12.55 9.89
C ALA A 30 -7.30 -11.97 9.81
N LEU A 31 -6.43 -12.31 10.78
CA LEU A 31 -5.04 -11.87 10.78
C LEU A 31 -4.25 -12.51 9.62
N GLU A 32 -4.45 -13.80 9.37
CA GLU A 32 -3.82 -14.48 8.23
C GLU A 32 -4.21 -13.84 6.90
N LEU A 33 -5.51 -13.55 6.71
CA LEU A 33 -5.99 -12.88 5.51
C LEU A 33 -5.44 -11.47 5.37
N ALA A 34 -5.35 -10.75 6.47
CA ALA A 34 -4.79 -9.40 6.49
C ALA A 34 -3.30 -9.43 6.12
N LEU A 35 -2.55 -10.38 6.67
CA LEU A 35 -1.13 -10.53 6.33
C LEU A 35 -0.93 -10.94 4.88
N GLU A 36 -1.76 -11.83 4.36
CA GLU A 36 -1.71 -12.20 2.95
C GLU A 36 -1.97 -10.99 2.06
N THR A 37 -3.00 -10.20 2.37
CA THR A 37 -3.32 -8.98 1.64
C THR A 37 -2.16 -7.98 1.70
N CYS A 38 -1.54 -7.82 2.86
CA CYS A 38 -0.43 -6.90 3.01
C CYS A 38 0.86 -7.41 2.35
N ASN A 39 1.06 -8.72 2.28
CA ASN A 39 2.14 -9.30 1.50
C ASN A 39 1.94 -9.02 0.00
N ASN A 40 0.71 -9.10 -0.48
CA ASN A 40 0.38 -8.74 -1.86
C ASN A 40 0.60 -7.25 -2.13
N THR A 41 0.30 -6.42 -1.13
CA THR A 41 0.56 -4.98 -1.20
C THR A 41 2.06 -4.70 -1.33
N GLU A 42 2.87 -5.37 -0.52
CA GLU A 42 4.33 -5.24 -0.58
C GLU A 42 4.87 -5.67 -1.93
N ALA A 43 4.39 -6.81 -2.44
CA ALA A 43 4.82 -7.32 -3.74
C ALA A 43 4.45 -6.36 -4.87
N PHE A 44 3.25 -5.80 -4.83
CA PHE A 44 2.80 -4.82 -5.80
C PHE A 44 3.66 -3.56 -5.77
N ALA A 45 3.91 -3.03 -4.59
CA ALA A 45 4.72 -1.83 -4.41
C ALA A 45 6.16 -2.06 -4.90
N LYS A 46 6.74 -3.18 -4.55
CA LYS A 46 8.09 -3.54 -5.00
C LYS A 46 8.16 -3.63 -6.51
N PHE A 47 7.20 -4.30 -7.12
CA PHE A 47 7.14 -4.44 -8.57
C PHE A 47 7.08 -3.07 -9.26
N VAL A 48 6.19 -2.19 -8.81
CA VAL A 48 5.98 -0.89 -9.43
C VAL A 48 7.23 -0.01 -9.31
N ILE A 49 7.85 0.04 -8.14
CA ILE A 49 9.05 0.87 -7.95
C ILE A 49 10.24 0.32 -8.73
N GLU A 50 10.37 -1.00 -8.85
CA GLU A 50 11.42 -1.61 -9.67
C GLU A 50 11.23 -1.30 -11.15
N LYS A 51 9.99 -1.33 -11.64
CA LYS A 51 9.68 -0.99 -13.03
C LYS A 51 9.92 0.49 -13.31
N ARG A 52 9.60 1.35 -12.36
CA ARG A 52 9.92 2.77 -12.47
C ARG A 52 11.43 2.99 -12.53
N ASN A 53 12.19 2.28 -11.69
CA ASN A 53 13.65 2.33 -11.70
C ASN A 53 14.23 1.81 -13.02
N GLY A 54 13.51 0.93 -13.71
CA GLY A 54 13.83 0.42 -15.04
C GLY A 54 13.31 1.30 -16.19
N ALA A 55 12.88 2.52 -15.87
CA ALA A 55 12.41 3.53 -16.82
C ALA A 55 11.04 3.26 -17.48
N ARG A 56 10.20 2.40 -16.87
CA ARG A 56 8.82 2.24 -17.35
C ARG A 56 8.07 3.55 -17.13
N PRO A 57 7.44 4.13 -18.17
CA PRO A 57 6.73 5.39 -18.01
C PRO A 57 5.42 5.23 -17.24
N PHE A 58 5.02 6.28 -16.54
CA PHE A 58 3.73 6.30 -15.82
C PHE A 58 2.55 6.00 -16.74
N SER A 59 2.60 6.47 -17.99
CA SER A 59 1.54 6.28 -18.98
C SER A 59 1.26 4.80 -19.28
N TYR A 60 2.18 3.91 -18.99
CA TYR A 60 1.98 2.47 -19.14
C TYR A 60 0.73 2.00 -18.39
N TYR A 61 0.49 2.55 -17.20
CA TYR A 61 -0.61 2.11 -16.34
C TYR A 61 -1.98 2.66 -16.77
N ASN A 62 -2.00 3.65 -17.66
CA ASN A 62 -3.26 4.25 -18.12
C ASN A 62 -4.15 3.28 -18.90
N ARG A 63 -3.56 2.22 -19.42
CA ARG A 63 -4.28 1.21 -20.21
C ARG A 63 -4.72 0.01 -19.40
N ILE A 64 -4.34 -0.02 -18.12
CA ILE A 64 -4.60 -1.16 -17.26
C ILE A 64 -5.78 -0.83 -16.37
N GLU A 65 -6.75 -1.74 -16.37
CA GLU A 65 -7.89 -1.62 -15.47
C GLU A 65 -7.54 -2.23 -14.13
N LEU A 66 -7.38 -1.38 -13.13
CA LEU A 66 -6.99 -1.78 -11.78
C LEU A 66 -8.22 -1.90 -10.89
N GLY A 67 -8.28 -2.97 -10.09
CA GLY A 67 -9.40 -3.25 -9.22
C GLY A 67 -9.27 -2.69 -7.83
N SER A 68 -8.05 -2.36 -7.40
CA SER A 68 -7.81 -1.85 -6.04
C SER A 68 -7.57 -0.35 -6.04
N PRO A 69 -8.24 0.41 -5.17
CA PRO A 69 -7.89 1.83 -4.99
C PRO A 69 -6.43 2.02 -4.56
N ALA A 70 -5.88 1.09 -3.78
CA ALA A 70 -4.50 1.15 -3.34
C ALA A 70 -3.51 1.07 -4.50
N ALA A 71 -3.85 0.33 -5.57
CA ALA A 71 -2.96 0.18 -6.71
C ALA A 71 -2.56 1.52 -7.32
N TRP A 72 -3.53 2.39 -7.54
CA TRP A 72 -3.27 3.73 -8.08
C TRP A 72 -2.45 4.60 -7.13
N GLU A 73 -2.76 4.54 -5.85
CA GLU A 73 -2.01 5.30 -4.85
C GLU A 73 -0.55 4.86 -4.78
N ILE A 74 -0.31 3.57 -4.85
CA ILE A 74 1.04 3.02 -4.87
C ILE A 74 1.79 3.45 -6.13
N ILE A 75 1.13 3.38 -7.29
CA ILE A 75 1.75 3.79 -8.55
C ILE A 75 2.11 5.27 -8.52
N MET A 76 1.18 6.13 -8.11
CA MET A 76 1.45 7.56 -8.01
C MET A 76 2.60 7.85 -7.05
N ASP A 77 2.61 7.21 -5.90
CA ASP A 77 3.69 7.38 -4.92
C ASP A 77 5.05 6.95 -5.48
N ALA A 78 5.07 5.84 -6.22
CA ALA A 78 6.31 5.36 -6.85
C ALA A 78 6.88 6.37 -7.85
N TYR A 79 6.02 7.04 -8.59
CA TYR A 79 6.46 8.01 -9.61
C TYR A 79 6.75 9.38 -9.02
N GLU A 80 6.37 9.64 -7.80
CA GLU A 80 6.76 10.82 -7.03
C GLU A 80 8.05 10.59 -6.24
N ALA A 81 8.47 9.35 -6.06
CA ALA A 81 9.67 9.03 -5.31
C ALA A 81 10.92 9.60 -5.99
N ARG A 82 11.95 9.84 -5.18
CA ARG A 82 13.23 10.36 -5.69
C ARG A 82 13.82 9.42 -6.75
N ILE A 83 14.48 10.02 -7.73
CA ILE A 83 15.18 9.27 -8.77
C ILE A 83 16.58 8.89 -8.25
N VAL A 84 16.91 7.61 -8.32
CA VAL A 84 18.22 7.09 -7.95
C VAL A 84 18.82 6.37 -9.15
N THR A 85 20.13 6.37 -9.26
CA THR A 85 20.83 5.85 -10.44
C THR A 85 21.70 4.63 -10.15
N GLY A 86 22.20 4.48 -8.92
CA GLY A 86 23.04 3.35 -8.54
C GLY A 86 22.23 2.07 -8.35
N PHE A 87 22.82 0.93 -8.66
CA PHE A 87 22.16 -0.37 -8.49
C PHE A 87 21.77 -0.61 -7.03
N GLU A 88 22.70 -0.38 -6.12
CA GLU A 88 22.44 -0.56 -4.68
C GLU A 88 21.39 0.42 -4.17
N GLU A 89 21.47 1.68 -4.64
CA GLU A 89 20.49 2.69 -4.28
C GLU A 89 19.10 2.33 -4.77
N LYS A 90 18.97 1.75 -5.97
CA LYS A 90 17.70 1.28 -6.52
C LYS A 90 17.13 0.15 -5.69
N GLN A 91 17.97 -0.80 -5.26
CA GLN A 91 17.53 -1.89 -4.39
C GLN A 91 17.07 -1.38 -3.03
N ASN A 92 17.82 -0.45 -2.44
CA ASN A 92 17.44 0.12 -1.15
C ASN A 92 16.14 0.90 -1.24
N LEU A 93 15.94 1.67 -2.30
CA LEU A 93 14.70 2.39 -2.53
C LEU A 93 13.53 1.43 -2.68
N ALA A 94 13.71 0.34 -3.44
CA ALA A 94 12.64 -0.64 -3.63
C ALA A 94 12.25 -1.29 -2.29
N LEU A 95 13.24 -1.61 -1.46
CA LEU A 95 12.99 -2.18 -0.14
C LEU A 95 12.26 -1.20 0.77
N GLU A 96 12.75 0.02 0.88
CA GLU A 96 12.12 1.06 1.70
C GLU A 96 10.68 1.33 1.26
N PHE A 97 10.48 1.44 -0.05
CA PHE A 97 9.16 1.71 -0.63
C PHE A 97 8.17 0.59 -0.36
N SER A 98 8.57 -0.65 -0.60
CA SER A 98 7.70 -1.80 -0.39
C SER A 98 7.38 -2.00 1.09
N GLN A 99 8.33 -1.78 1.99
CA GLN A 99 8.11 -1.86 3.42
C GLN A 99 7.16 -0.77 3.92
N LYS A 100 7.29 0.44 3.39
CA LYS A 100 6.39 1.54 3.74
C LYS A 100 4.94 1.17 3.42
N TRP A 101 4.68 0.62 2.25
CA TRP A 101 3.33 0.23 1.85
C TRP A 101 2.83 -0.98 2.63
N PHE A 102 3.70 -1.94 2.93
CA PHE A 102 3.34 -3.04 3.82
C PHE A 102 2.88 -2.53 5.18
N GLU A 103 3.64 -1.64 5.78
CA GLU A 103 3.31 -1.06 7.09
C GLU A 103 2.00 -0.29 7.06
N GLN A 104 1.75 0.48 6.00
CA GLN A 104 0.48 1.18 5.84
C GLN A 104 -0.69 0.21 5.72
N CYS A 105 -0.51 -0.87 4.98
CA CYS A 105 -1.53 -1.91 4.85
C CYS A 105 -1.84 -2.53 6.22
N VAL A 106 -0.82 -2.86 6.99
CA VAL A 106 -1.02 -3.46 8.33
C VAL A 106 -1.78 -2.49 9.24
N ALA A 107 -1.44 -1.20 9.18
CA ALA A 107 -2.09 -0.18 10.00
C ALA A 107 -3.56 0.03 9.62
N LEU A 108 -3.92 -0.17 8.35
CA LEU A 108 -5.27 0.08 7.83
C LEU A 108 -5.91 -1.18 7.26
N SER A 109 -5.59 -2.34 7.81
CA SER A 109 -5.95 -3.65 7.25
C SER A 109 -7.45 -3.93 7.18
N CYS A 110 -8.26 -3.14 7.85
CA CYS A 110 -9.73 -3.30 7.81
C CYS A 110 -10.39 -2.70 6.57
N SER A 111 -9.65 -1.98 5.76
CA SER A 111 -10.18 -1.24 4.62
C SER A 111 -10.19 -2.10 3.35
N GLY A 112 -11.29 -2.06 2.60
CA GLY A 112 -11.35 -2.63 1.25
C GLY A 112 -10.41 -1.96 0.24
N PHE A 113 -9.70 -0.94 0.67
CA PHE A 113 -8.71 -0.21 -0.11
C PHE A 113 -7.61 -1.13 -0.67
N TRP A 114 -7.24 -2.17 0.08
CA TRP A 114 -6.15 -3.09 -0.25
C TRP A 114 -6.59 -4.34 -1.00
N GLU A 115 -7.87 -4.52 -1.24
CA GLU A 115 -8.38 -5.70 -1.90
C GLU A 115 -8.01 -5.70 -3.38
N ASN A 116 -7.90 -6.91 -3.96
CA ASN A 116 -7.63 -7.14 -5.38
C ASN A 116 -6.21 -6.77 -5.86
N LEU A 117 -5.29 -6.46 -4.95
CA LEU A 117 -3.92 -6.15 -5.35
C LEU A 117 -3.19 -7.32 -5.99
N GLU A 118 -3.51 -8.56 -5.60
CA GLU A 118 -2.96 -9.74 -6.24
C GLU A 118 -3.36 -9.81 -7.72
N ALA A 119 -4.63 -9.61 -8.01
CA ALA A 119 -5.11 -9.58 -9.39
C ALA A 119 -4.53 -8.40 -10.17
N ASP A 120 -4.42 -7.25 -9.53
CA ASP A 120 -3.81 -6.08 -10.13
C ASP A 120 -2.33 -6.30 -10.45
N LEU A 121 -1.60 -6.99 -9.58
CA LEU A 121 -0.21 -7.35 -9.82
C LEU A 121 -0.08 -8.21 -11.07
N GLN A 122 -0.98 -9.19 -11.24
CA GLN A 122 -1.00 -10.02 -12.43
C GLN A 122 -1.23 -9.19 -13.69
N ARG A 123 -2.11 -8.22 -13.63
CA ARG A 123 -2.41 -7.33 -14.76
C ARG A 123 -1.23 -6.48 -15.17
N VAL A 124 -0.53 -5.90 -14.20
CA VAL A 124 0.65 -5.07 -14.50
C VAL A 124 1.88 -5.90 -14.87
N TRP A 125 1.89 -7.16 -14.45
CA TRP A 125 2.98 -8.10 -14.76
C TRP A 125 2.89 -8.63 -16.19
N SER A 126 1.68 -8.93 -16.63
CA SER A 126 1.43 -9.67 -17.87
C SER A 126 1.84 -8.93 -19.15
N ASP A 127 2.01 -7.64 -19.06
CA ASP A 127 2.48 -6.83 -20.19
C ASP A 127 3.99 -6.59 -20.12
#